data_09272bb90447ecdff8eda8edc0331650
#
_entry.id   09272bb90447ecdff8eda8edc0331650
#
_cell.length_a   1.000
_cell.length_b   1.000
_cell.length_c   1.000
_cell.angle_alpha   90.00
_cell.angle_beta   90.00
_cell.angle_gamma   90.00
#
_symmetry.space_group_name_H-M   'P 1'
#
loop_
_entity.id
_entity.type
_entity.pdbx_description
1 polymer ?
#
loop_
_entity_poly.entity_id
_entity_poly.type
_entity_poly.pdbx_seq_one_letter_code
_entity_poly.pdbx_strand_id
1 'polypeptide(L)'
;MNTKNYPILLILWLAACSSPRPSTPIVLPPEPSIPVPSASPNTSWTFNLLPGTASYRVVRSGVIESTADSAKRREVSGSSSHESITLQQSGDTVGFNAVVDTFSITSQGMGTPVQQGTALPFQLSGFLTGDSIRIAEDSLDGQCNPVSATLITDLHYLLARFPDSLSTASTWRDSTITTVCRGSIPVRSRATHSYSVAGESQYEGVPILVVQRADTIHAEGEGAQQQHRLLFKADGVGKATYYLDTRAGRVVHLTVDQNLDLTVTASGKANHFRQSAKQDFTLLR
;
A
#
# COMPACT_ATOMS: atom_id res chain seq x y z
N MET A 1 46.32 -11.40 11.63
CA MET A 1 45.22 -11.21 10.67
C MET A 1 43.99 -10.71 11.43
N ASN A 2 43.79 -9.40 11.44
CA ASN A 2 42.68 -8.75 12.17
C ASN A 2 41.46 -8.67 11.24
N THR A 3 40.49 -9.54 11.42
CA THR A 3 39.17 -9.45 10.78
C THR A 3 38.39 -8.34 11.46
N LYS A 4 38.43 -7.14 10.89
CA LYS A 4 37.53 -6.05 11.25
C LYS A 4 36.11 -6.45 10.86
N ASN A 5 35.32 -6.77 11.86
CA ASN A 5 33.87 -6.89 11.72
C ASN A 5 33.31 -5.53 11.34
N TYR A 6 33.08 -5.31 10.06
CA TYR A 6 32.27 -4.20 9.61
C TYR A 6 30.78 -4.56 9.86
N PRO A 7 30.06 -3.77 10.62
CA PRO A 7 28.62 -3.94 10.68
C PRO A 7 28.07 -3.66 9.28
N ILE A 8 27.46 -4.68 8.68
CA ILE A 8 26.65 -4.49 7.47
C ILE A 8 25.47 -3.63 7.90
N LEU A 9 25.67 -2.33 7.77
CA LEU A 9 24.62 -1.35 7.91
C LEU A 9 23.70 -1.56 6.71
N LEU A 10 22.52 -2.09 6.96
CA LEU A 10 21.40 -2.04 6.03
C LEU A 10 20.95 -0.57 5.97
N ILE A 11 21.77 0.24 5.31
CA ILE A 11 21.46 1.64 5.06
C ILE A 11 20.55 1.67 3.85
N LEU A 12 19.30 1.46 4.09
CA LEU A 12 18.31 2.18 3.35
C LEU A 12 18.47 3.63 3.80
N TRP A 13 19.14 4.49 2.98
CA TRP A 13 19.22 5.94 3.14
C TRP A 13 20.54 6.54 3.62
N LEU A 14 21.25 7.17 2.72
CA LEU A 14 22.37 8.06 3.00
C LEU A 14 21.92 9.53 3.12
N ALA A 15 22.14 10.05 4.25
CA ALA A 15 22.77 11.27 4.73
C ALA A 15 22.43 12.65 4.13
N ALA A 16 21.87 13.52 4.95
CA ALA A 16 22.28 14.91 5.05
C ALA A 16 22.18 15.35 6.52
N CYS A 17 23.24 15.98 7.04
CA CYS A 17 23.32 16.51 8.38
C CYS A 17 22.33 17.67 8.57
N SER A 18 21.24 17.43 9.26
CA SER A 18 20.43 18.46 9.89
C SER A 18 19.94 17.91 11.23
N SER A 19 20.04 18.75 12.28
CA SER A 19 19.65 18.39 13.63
C SER A 19 18.26 17.80 13.67
N PRO A 20 18.05 16.64 14.33
CA PRO A 20 16.73 16.02 14.37
C PRO A 20 15.78 16.89 15.18
N ARG A 21 14.79 17.49 14.51
CA ARG A 21 13.57 17.91 15.20
C ARG A 21 12.86 16.66 15.68
N PRO A 22 12.36 16.60 16.93
CA PRO A 22 11.55 15.48 17.37
C PRO A 22 10.33 15.38 16.46
N SER A 23 10.29 14.34 15.64
CA SER A 23 9.14 14.04 14.79
C SER A 23 8.02 13.51 15.70
N THR A 24 6.88 14.18 15.69
CA THR A 24 5.68 13.68 16.34
C THR A 24 5.34 12.31 15.73
N PRO A 25 5.12 11.26 16.53
CA PRO A 25 4.76 9.96 15.99
C PRO A 25 3.45 10.08 15.20
N ILE A 26 3.41 9.49 14.02
CA ILE A 26 2.17 9.38 13.25
C ILE A 26 1.25 8.44 14.01
N VAL A 27 0.19 9.00 14.60
CA VAL A 27 -0.88 8.24 15.24
C VAL A 27 -1.89 7.93 14.14
N LEU A 28 -2.13 6.64 13.88
CA LEU A 28 -3.26 6.24 13.03
C LEU A 28 -4.54 6.79 13.64
N PRO A 29 -5.47 7.32 12.83
CA PRO A 29 -6.80 7.66 13.31
C PRO A 29 -7.38 6.45 14.05
N PRO A 30 -8.15 6.66 15.10
CA PRO A 30 -8.90 5.56 15.71
C PRO A 30 -9.77 4.91 14.63
N GLU A 31 -9.75 3.58 14.59
CA GLU A 31 -10.61 2.84 13.66
C GLU A 31 -12.07 3.31 13.88
N PRO A 32 -12.76 3.79 12.84
CA PRO A 32 -14.11 4.28 13.02
C PRO A 32 -14.97 3.16 13.59
N SER A 33 -15.73 3.47 14.63
CA SER A 33 -16.69 2.53 15.22
C SER A 33 -17.84 2.32 14.23
N ILE A 34 -17.61 1.48 13.24
CA ILE A 34 -18.61 1.14 12.24
C ILE A 34 -19.50 0.05 12.83
N PRO A 35 -20.82 0.25 12.84
CA PRO A 35 -21.75 -0.77 13.30
C PRO A 35 -21.51 -2.09 12.60
N VAL A 36 -21.66 -3.17 13.33
CA VAL A 36 -21.55 -4.52 12.76
C VAL A 36 -22.53 -4.62 11.58
N PRO A 37 -22.08 -5.07 10.41
CA PRO A 37 -22.92 -5.18 9.23
C PRO A 37 -24.15 -6.03 9.52
N SER A 38 -25.34 -5.53 9.16
CA SER A 38 -26.58 -6.31 9.20
C SER A 38 -26.85 -6.82 7.80
N ALA A 39 -27.12 -8.09 7.68
CA ALA A 39 -27.42 -8.73 6.41
C ALA A 39 -28.84 -9.27 6.40
N SER A 40 -29.63 -8.80 5.44
CA SER A 40 -30.83 -9.52 5.01
C SER A 40 -30.41 -10.56 3.97
N PRO A 41 -30.80 -11.82 4.09
CA PRO A 41 -30.25 -12.91 3.26
C PRO A 41 -30.52 -12.81 1.76
N ASN A 42 -31.42 -11.90 1.34
CA ASN A 42 -31.84 -11.73 -0.05
C ASN A 42 -31.47 -10.38 -0.67
N THR A 43 -30.60 -9.59 -0.03
CA THR A 43 -30.20 -8.30 -0.58
C THR A 43 -29.04 -8.49 -1.56
N SER A 44 -29.18 -7.92 -2.76
CA SER A 44 -28.10 -7.85 -3.75
C SER A 44 -27.69 -6.39 -3.97
N TRP A 45 -26.40 -6.18 -4.19
CA TRP A 45 -25.80 -4.88 -4.44
C TRP A 45 -25.05 -4.88 -5.76
N THR A 46 -24.96 -3.72 -6.36
CA THR A 46 -24.10 -3.47 -7.52
C THR A 46 -23.07 -2.41 -7.12
N PHE A 47 -21.82 -2.64 -7.45
CA PHE A 47 -20.77 -1.64 -7.26
C PHE A 47 -20.01 -1.46 -8.57
N ASN A 48 -20.03 -0.25 -9.10
CA ASN A 48 -19.25 0.15 -10.27
C ASN A 48 -18.49 1.43 -9.95
N LEU A 49 -17.26 1.50 -10.36
CA LEU A 49 -16.48 2.75 -10.29
C LEU A 49 -17.09 3.78 -11.22
N LEU A 50 -17.54 4.90 -10.67
CA LEU A 50 -18.17 5.96 -11.44
C LEU A 50 -17.19 7.07 -11.79
N PRO A 51 -17.34 7.73 -12.97
CA PRO A 51 -16.56 8.91 -13.33
C PRO A 51 -16.65 10.01 -12.28
N GLY A 52 -15.57 10.77 -12.13
CA GLY A 52 -15.47 11.88 -11.18
C GLY A 52 -14.18 11.84 -10.39
N THR A 53 -14.01 12.83 -9.51
CA THR A 53 -12.82 12.96 -8.66
C THR A 53 -13.13 12.53 -7.24
N ALA A 54 -12.22 11.76 -6.65
CA ALA A 54 -12.21 11.39 -5.25
C ALA A 54 -10.86 11.74 -4.64
N SER A 55 -10.86 12.40 -3.48
CA SER A 55 -9.63 12.76 -2.77
C SER A 55 -9.53 11.97 -1.47
N TYR A 56 -8.36 11.44 -1.19
CA TYR A 56 -8.10 10.58 -0.04
C TYR A 56 -6.99 11.14 0.83
N ARG A 57 -7.17 11.04 2.13
CA ARG A 57 -6.08 11.05 3.09
C ARG A 57 -5.66 9.62 3.33
N VAL A 58 -4.38 9.32 3.15
CA VAL A 58 -3.83 7.99 3.40
C VAL A 58 -2.79 8.07 4.49
N VAL A 59 -2.96 7.28 5.54
CA VAL A 59 -2.02 7.18 6.65
C VAL A 59 -1.48 5.76 6.73
N ARG A 60 -0.16 5.62 6.87
CA ARG A 60 0.51 4.33 6.92
C ARG A 60 1.42 4.27 8.14
N SER A 61 1.48 3.12 8.77
CA SER A 61 2.45 2.82 9.81
C SER A 61 3.05 1.43 9.57
N GLY A 62 4.31 1.26 9.95
CA GLY A 62 4.98 -0.02 9.81
C GLY A 62 6.02 -0.23 10.87
N VAL A 63 6.26 -1.49 11.20
CA VAL A 63 7.31 -1.94 12.11
C VAL A 63 8.08 -3.04 11.41
N ILE A 64 9.41 -2.92 11.36
CA ILE A 64 10.32 -3.96 10.87
C ILE A 64 11.20 -4.37 12.04
N GLU A 65 11.24 -5.68 12.32
CA GLU A 65 12.03 -6.26 13.40
C GLU A 65 12.98 -7.33 12.83
N SER A 66 14.25 -7.29 13.22
CA SER A 66 15.18 -8.37 12.91
C SER A 66 14.82 -9.62 13.72
N THR A 67 14.73 -10.77 13.04
CA THR A 67 14.45 -12.07 13.68
C THR A 67 15.72 -12.81 14.06
N ALA A 68 16.88 -12.42 13.52
CA ALA A 68 18.18 -13.01 13.83
C ALA A 68 18.93 -12.03 14.73
N ASP A 69 19.08 -12.34 16.00
CA ASP A 69 20.14 -11.90 16.87
C ASP A 69 19.74 -11.40 18.27
N SER A 70 20.73 -11.46 19.18
CA SER A 70 20.74 -10.91 20.53
C SER A 70 20.51 -9.38 20.61
N ALA A 71 20.64 -8.65 19.50
CA ALA A 71 20.28 -7.25 19.37
C ALA A 71 19.01 -7.12 18.52
N LYS A 72 17.84 -7.18 19.14
CA LYS A 72 16.55 -6.90 18.49
C LYS A 72 16.55 -5.50 17.87
N ARG A 73 16.85 -5.45 16.59
CA ARG A 73 16.78 -4.19 15.82
C ARG A 73 15.32 -3.99 15.40
N ARG A 74 14.78 -2.86 15.77
CA ARG A 74 13.40 -2.48 15.46
C ARG A 74 13.42 -1.11 14.81
N GLU A 75 12.73 -1.00 13.68
CA GLU A 75 12.47 0.25 13.00
C GLU A 75 10.95 0.48 12.96
N VAL A 76 10.53 1.68 13.32
CA VAL A 76 9.14 2.12 13.20
C VAL A 76 9.09 3.21 12.15
N SER A 77 8.25 3.04 11.16
CA SER A 77 8.05 4.01 10.09
C SER A 77 6.57 4.40 9.97
N GLY A 78 6.36 5.58 9.44
CA GLY A 78 5.03 6.04 9.11
C GLY A 78 5.09 6.97 7.91
N SER A 79 3.97 7.08 7.19
CA SER A 79 3.80 8.08 6.15
C SER A 79 2.37 8.57 6.10
N SER A 80 2.19 9.78 5.58
CA SER A 80 0.87 10.28 5.22
C SER A 80 0.92 10.95 3.86
N SER A 81 -0.15 10.81 3.08
CA SER A 81 -0.32 11.44 1.79
C SER A 81 -1.74 11.98 1.64
N HIS A 82 -1.86 12.99 0.77
CA HIS A 82 -3.11 13.43 0.19
C HIS A 82 -3.10 13.06 -1.28
N GLU A 83 -4.09 12.31 -1.71
CA GLU A 83 -4.15 11.70 -3.04
C GLU A 83 -5.50 12.02 -3.68
N SER A 84 -5.50 12.49 -4.92
CA SER A 84 -6.70 12.72 -5.71
C SER A 84 -6.71 11.82 -6.94
N ILE A 85 -7.82 11.09 -7.12
CA ILE A 85 -8.02 10.17 -8.25
C ILE A 85 -9.21 10.65 -9.05
N THR A 86 -8.99 10.97 -10.32
CA THR A 86 -10.04 11.35 -11.26
C THR A 86 -10.25 10.20 -12.25
N LEU A 87 -11.48 9.70 -12.32
CA LEU A 87 -11.91 8.69 -13.28
C LEU A 87 -12.67 9.34 -14.42
N GLN A 88 -12.39 8.90 -15.64
CA GLN A 88 -13.03 9.36 -16.87
C GLN A 88 -13.45 8.17 -17.72
N GLN A 89 -14.73 8.12 -18.11
CA GLN A 89 -15.23 7.11 -19.03
C GLN A 89 -14.97 7.54 -20.47
N SER A 90 -14.38 6.65 -21.24
CA SER A 90 -14.17 6.84 -22.69
C SER A 90 -14.54 5.55 -23.43
N GLY A 91 -15.78 5.49 -23.92
CA GLY A 91 -16.34 4.25 -24.45
C GLY A 91 -16.35 3.16 -23.38
N ASP A 92 -15.79 2.00 -23.69
CA ASP A 92 -15.70 0.84 -22.79
C ASP A 92 -14.45 0.92 -21.85
N THR A 93 -13.67 1.97 -21.93
CA THR A 93 -12.44 2.13 -21.14
C THR A 93 -12.64 3.18 -20.06
N VAL A 94 -12.18 2.90 -18.85
CA VAL A 94 -12.10 3.87 -17.76
C VAL A 94 -10.66 4.34 -17.62
N GLY A 95 -10.40 5.58 -18.01
CA GLY A 95 -9.12 6.26 -17.76
C GLY A 95 -9.05 6.76 -16.32
N PHE A 96 -7.86 6.86 -15.78
CA PHE A 96 -7.62 7.53 -14.50
C PHE A 96 -6.45 8.51 -14.58
N ASN A 97 -6.54 9.52 -13.73
CA ASN A 97 -5.45 10.42 -13.39
C ASN A 97 -5.35 10.50 -11.86
N ALA A 98 -4.20 10.16 -11.32
CA ALA A 98 -3.94 10.16 -9.89
C ALA A 98 -2.83 11.16 -9.55
N VAL A 99 -3.06 11.98 -8.54
CA VAL A 99 -2.14 13.04 -8.11
C VAL A 99 -1.88 12.90 -6.61
N VAL A 100 -0.61 12.99 -6.23
CA VAL A 100 -0.18 13.13 -4.82
C VAL A 100 0.23 14.57 -4.61
N ASP A 101 -0.54 15.32 -3.82
CA ASP A 101 -0.27 16.72 -3.51
C ASP A 101 0.68 16.89 -2.33
N THR A 102 0.53 16.02 -1.33
CA THR A 102 1.37 16.02 -0.12
C THR A 102 1.84 14.62 0.20
N PHE A 103 3.08 14.52 0.66
CA PHE A 103 3.67 13.26 1.10
C PHE A 103 4.67 13.52 2.22
N SER A 104 4.49 12.86 3.35
CA SER A 104 5.41 12.94 4.50
C SER A 104 5.80 11.55 4.98
N ILE A 105 7.05 11.39 5.38
CA ILE A 105 7.59 10.15 5.94
C ILE A 105 8.20 10.46 7.30
N THR A 106 7.97 9.58 8.26
CA THR A 106 8.67 9.55 9.56
C THR A 106 9.30 8.17 9.76
N SER A 107 10.47 8.14 10.35
CA SER A 107 11.15 6.89 10.73
C SER A 107 11.84 7.07 12.07
N GLN A 108 11.74 6.05 12.93
CA GLN A 108 12.45 5.97 14.21
C GLN A 108 13.12 4.61 14.30
N GLY A 109 14.42 4.59 14.58
CA GLY A 109 15.18 3.36 14.74
C GLY A 109 16.54 3.41 14.06
N MET A 110 16.82 2.49 13.15
CA MET A 110 18.16 2.24 12.60
C MET A 110 18.63 3.22 11.52
N GLY A 111 17.88 4.25 11.19
CA GLY A 111 18.27 5.19 10.14
C GLY A 111 17.79 6.61 10.37
N THR A 112 18.47 7.56 9.76
CA THR A 112 18.00 8.95 9.65
C THR A 112 16.81 8.97 8.69
N PRO A 113 15.71 9.69 9.01
CA PRO A 113 14.63 9.83 8.06
C PRO A 113 15.16 10.49 6.78
N VAL A 114 15.04 9.80 5.69
CA VAL A 114 15.37 10.37 4.40
C VAL A 114 14.16 11.14 3.93
N GLN A 115 14.25 12.44 4.01
CA GLN A 115 13.48 13.30 3.14
C GLN A 115 14.05 13.17 1.73
N GLN A 116 13.54 12.26 0.94
CA GLN A 116 13.73 12.36 -0.50
C GLN A 116 12.85 13.50 -1.00
N GLY A 117 13.49 14.50 -1.56
CA GLY A 117 12.82 15.59 -2.24
C GLY A 117 12.17 15.09 -3.55
N THR A 118 11.11 14.33 -3.43
CA THR A 118 10.25 14.09 -4.59
C THR A 118 9.53 15.38 -4.89
N ALA A 119 9.66 15.86 -6.12
CA ALA A 119 8.89 17.01 -6.56
C ALA A 119 7.39 16.69 -6.44
N LEU A 120 6.67 17.52 -5.71
CA LEU A 120 5.22 17.46 -5.60
C LEU A 120 4.62 18.67 -6.32
N PRO A 121 3.44 18.56 -6.93
CA PRO A 121 2.62 17.35 -7.01
C PRO A 121 3.23 16.27 -7.90
N PHE A 122 3.06 14.99 -7.53
CA PHE A 122 3.43 13.84 -8.33
C PHE A 122 2.18 13.25 -8.99
N GLN A 123 2.25 12.92 -10.27
CA GLN A 123 1.10 12.48 -11.06
C GLN A 123 1.38 11.17 -11.79
N LEU A 124 0.38 10.30 -11.79
CA LEU A 124 0.30 9.09 -12.62
C LEU A 124 -1.00 9.08 -13.40
N SER A 125 -0.95 8.61 -14.65
CA SER A 125 -2.13 8.38 -15.46
C SER A 125 -2.15 6.96 -16.01
N GLY A 126 -3.34 6.51 -16.41
CA GLY A 126 -3.50 5.17 -16.94
C GLY A 126 -4.96 4.85 -17.24
N PHE A 127 -5.24 3.55 -17.34
CA PHE A 127 -6.58 3.06 -17.64
C PHE A 127 -6.82 1.69 -17.02
N LEU A 128 -8.09 1.40 -16.79
CA LEU A 128 -8.57 0.11 -16.30
C LEU A 128 -8.97 -0.74 -17.51
N THR A 129 -8.37 -1.93 -17.64
CA THR A 129 -8.70 -2.92 -18.68
C THR A 129 -9.01 -4.26 -18.03
N GLY A 130 -10.24 -4.76 -18.22
CA GLY A 130 -10.63 -5.98 -17.53
C GLY A 130 -10.33 -5.87 -16.04
N ASP A 131 -9.55 -6.79 -15.51
CA ASP A 131 -9.18 -6.84 -14.08
C ASP A 131 -7.83 -6.18 -13.78
N SER A 132 -7.25 -5.45 -14.72
CA SER A 132 -5.90 -4.89 -14.57
C SER A 132 -5.87 -3.36 -14.65
N ILE A 133 -4.98 -2.78 -13.84
CA ILE A 133 -4.61 -1.37 -13.90
C ILE A 133 -3.40 -1.26 -14.84
N ARG A 134 -3.51 -0.44 -15.87
CA ARG A 134 -2.42 -0.12 -16.79
C ARG A 134 -1.98 1.31 -16.56
N ILE A 135 -0.74 1.51 -16.17
CA ILE A 135 -0.13 2.83 -15.99
C ILE A 135 0.52 3.23 -17.32
N ALA A 136 0.32 4.47 -17.76
CA ALA A 136 0.96 4.99 -18.96
C ALA A 136 2.48 5.04 -18.77
N GLU A 137 3.24 4.58 -19.77
CA GLU A 137 4.70 4.49 -19.70
C GLU A 137 5.36 5.84 -19.42
N ASP A 138 4.82 6.92 -19.96
CA ASP A 138 5.31 8.29 -19.75
C ASP A 138 5.21 8.76 -18.30
N SER A 139 4.39 8.06 -17.48
CA SER A 139 4.22 8.35 -16.05
C SER A 139 5.25 7.61 -15.17
N LEU A 140 6.03 6.70 -15.75
CA LEU A 140 7.03 5.91 -15.06
C LEU A 140 8.43 6.37 -15.49
N ASP A 141 8.97 7.34 -14.77
CA ASP A 141 10.32 7.87 -14.99
C ASP A 141 11.43 6.85 -14.67
N GLY A 142 11.33 5.59 -15.02
CA GLY A 142 12.36 4.55 -14.93
C GLY A 142 13.18 4.48 -13.64
N GLN A 143 12.98 5.43 -12.73
CA GLN A 143 13.65 5.53 -11.45
C GLN A 143 12.75 5.03 -10.33
N CYS A 144 13.37 4.35 -9.38
CA CYS A 144 12.72 3.88 -8.17
C CYS A 144 12.29 5.06 -7.27
N ASN A 145 11.15 5.66 -7.58
CA ASN A 145 10.57 6.75 -6.81
C ASN A 145 9.62 6.19 -5.73
N PRO A 146 9.85 6.46 -4.43
CA PRO A 146 9.00 5.96 -3.34
C PRO A 146 7.55 6.43 -3.42
N VAL A 147 7.32 7.67 -3.87
CA VAL A 147 5.96 8.22 -4.02
C VAL A 147 5.22 7.48 -5.13
N SER A 148 5.89 7.26 -6.28
CA SER A 148 5.34 6.47 -7.37
C SER A 148 4.98 5.05 -6.92
N ALA A 149 5.90 4.35 -6.26
CA ALA A 149 5.68 2.99 -5.77
C ALA A 149 4.50 2.91 -4.79
N THR A 150 4.37 3.92 -3.93
CA THR A 150 3.28 4.03 -2.97
C THR A 150 1.96 4.25 -3.70
N LEU A 151 1.89 5.25 -4.59
CA LEU A 151 0.68 5.57 -5.35
C LEU A 151 0.20 4.40 -6.21
N ILE A 152 1.13 3.67 -6.88
CA ILE A 152 0.78 2.46 -7.64
C ILE A 152 0.11 1.42 -6.75
N THR A 153 0.66 1.19 -5.56
CA THR A 153 0.08 0.26 -4.59
C THR A 153 -1.31 0.71 -4.15
N ASP A 154 -1.48 2.00 -3.87
CA ASP A 154 -2.76 2.57 -3.43
C ASP A 154 -3.83 2.50 -4.51
N LEU A 155 -3.46 2.72 -5.77
CA LEU A 155 -4.37 2.56 -6.90
C LEU A 155 -4.91 1.12 -7.00
N HIS A 156 -4.08 0.11 -6.75
CA HIS A 156 -4.55 -1.28 -6.71
C HIS A 156 -5.54 -1.56 -5.58
N TYR A 157 -5.51 -0.79 -4.51
CA TYR A 157 -6.50 -0.86 -3.45
C TYR A 157 -7.77 -0.07 -3.81
N LEU A 158 -7.61 1.19 -4.19
CA LEU A 158 -8.74 2.12 -4.39
C LEU A 158 -9.54 1.85 -5.67
N LEU A 159 -8.90 1.27 -6.69
CA LEU A 159 -9.51 0.90 -7.96
C LEU A 159 -9.75 -0.62 -8.09
N ALA A 160 -9.81 -1.33 -6.94
CA ALA A 160 -10.17 -2.73 -6.92
C ALA A 160 -11.53 -2.95 -7.59
N ARG A 161 -11.62 -4.01 -8.42
CA ARG A 161 -12.87 -4.37 -9.09
C ARG A 161 -13.62 -5.41 -8.29
N PHE A 162 -14.92 -5.26 -8.31
CA PHE A 162 -15.86 -6.17 -7.66
C PHE A 162 -16.79 -6.77 -8.71
N PRO A 163 -17.36 -7.96 -8.47
CA PRO A 163 -18.38 -8.53 -9.35
C PRO A 163 -19.59 -7.59 -9.53
N ASP A 164 -20.21 -7.63 -10.70
CA ASP A 164 -21.36 -6.79 -11.03
C ASP A 164 -22.55 -6.99 -10.09
N SER A 165 -22.66 -8.15 -9.47
CA SER A 165 -23.68 -8.45 -8.47
C SER A 165 -23.04 -9.06 -7.23
N LEU A 166 -23.32 -8.44 -6.09
CA LEU A 166 -22.81 -8.83 -4.78
C LEU A 166 -23.99 -9.19 -3.87
N SER A 167 -23.79 -10.20 -3.04
CA SER A 167 -24.72 -10.60 -1.98
C SER A 167 -23.92 -11.06 -0.77
N THR A 168 -24.55 -11.27 0.37
CA THR A 168 -23.87 -11.81 1.56
C THR A 168 -23.31 -13.22 1.38
N ALA A 169 -23.78 -13.96 0.36
CA ALA A 169 -23.20 -15.23 -0.03
C ALA A 169 -22.05 -15.11 -1.04
N SER A 170 -21.80 -13.91 -1.56
CA SER A 170 -20.76 -13.70 -2.58
C SER A 170 -19.37 -13.84 -2.00
N THR A 171 -18.61 -14.75 -2.62
CA THR A 171 -17.18 -14.92 -2.41
C THR A 171 -16.51 -15.02 -3.77
N TRP A 172 -15.34 -14.39 -3.93
CA TRP A 172 -14.56 -14.50 -5.18
C TRP A 172 -13.08 -14.39 -4.90
N ARG A 173 -12.29 -14.67 -5.91
CA ARG A 173 -10.84 -14.58 -5.86
C ARG A 173 -10.31 -13.87 -7.09
N ASP A 174 -9.26 -13.12 -6.90
CA ASP A 174 -8.44 -12.58 -7.95
C ASP A 174 -6.95 -12.60 -7.59
N SER A 175 -6.11 -12.09 -8.45
CA SER A 175 -4.69 -11.96 -8.20
C SER A 175 -4.14 -10.70 -8.86
N THR A 176 -3.20 -10.05 -8.19
CA THR A 176 -2.46 -8.93 -8.73
C THR A 176 -0.97 -9.24 -8.85
N ILE A 177 -0.35 -8.69 -9.88
CA ILE A 177 1.10 -8.67 -10.03
C ILE A 177 1.51 -7.20 -10.17
N THR A 178 2.34 -6.74 -9.24
CA THR A 178 2.87 -5.39 -9.26
C THR A 178 4.40 -5.44 -9.26
N THR A 179 5.03 -4.48 -9.90
CA THR A 179 6.47 -4.24 -9.75
C THR A 179 6.65 -2.85 -9.18
N VAL A 180 7.21 -2.78 -7.99
CA VAL A 180 7.45 -1.52 -7.28
C VAL A 180 8.87 -1.51 -6.75
N CYS A 181 9.43 -0.32 -6.56
CA CYS A 181 10.75 -0.21 -5.99
C CYS A 181 10.73 -0.26 -4.46
N ARG A 182 11.59 -1.07 -3.89
CA ARG A 182 11.93 -1.07 -2.47
C ARG A 182 13.34 -0.50 -2.32
N GLY A 183 13.45 0.79 -2.02
CA GLY A 183 14.70 1.52 -2.18
C GLY A 183 15.14 1.51 -3.64
N SER A 184 16.33 1.02 -3.93
CA SER A 184 16.87 0.85 -5.30
C SER A 184 16.59 -0.52 -5.92
N ILE A 185 15.81 -1.38 -5.26
CA ILE A 185 15.55 -2.75 -5.70
C ILE A 185 14.17 -2.81 -6.36
N PRO A 186 14.03 -3.14 -7.64
CA PRO A 186 12.76 -3.48 -8.25
C PRO A 186 12.27 -4.80 -7.64
N VAL A 187 11.11 -4.78 -7.03
CA VAL A 187 10.48 -5.93 -6.38
C VAL A 187 9.20 -6.25 -7.12
N ARG A 188 9.11 -7.47 -7.63
CA ARG A 188 7.89 -8.02 -8.20
C ARG A 188 7.11 -8.71 -7.10
N SER A 189 5.89 -8.22 -6.86
CA SER A 189 4.96 -8.79 -5.90
C SER A 189 3.81 -9.47 -6.61
N ARG A 190 3.47 -10.67 -6.16
CA ARG A 190 2.25 -11.38 -6.55
C ARG A 190 1.40 -11.52 -5.31
N ALA A 191 0.16 -11.07 -5.39
CA ALA A 191 -0.81 -11.27 -4.32
C ALA A 191 -2.03 -12.02 -4.85
N THR A 192 -2.53 -12.99 -4.07
CA THR A 192 -3.81 -13.65 -4.30
C THR A 192 -4.77 -13.13 -3.25
N HIS A 193 -5.93 -12.69 -3.72
CA HIS A 193 -6.96 -12.07 -2.90
C HIS A 193 -8.19 -12.97 -2.82
N SER A 194 -8.74 -13.11 -1.64
CA SER A 194 -10.02 -13.80 -1.40
C SER A 194 -10.96 -12.83 -0.73
N TYR A 195 -12.13 -12.63 -1.30
CA TYR A 195 -13.10 -11.65 -0.86
C TYR A 195 -14.36 -12.30 -0.32
N SER A 196 -15.03 -11.61 0.59
CA SER A 196 -16.38 -11.94 1.07
C SER A 196 -17.15 -10.66 1.38
N VAL A 197 -18.46 -10.68 1.16
CA VAL A 197 -19.34 -9.58 1.52
C VAL A 197 -19.83 -9.77 2.96
N ALA A 198 -19.55 -8.77 3.82
CA ALA A 198 -19.99 -8.80 5.21
C ALA A 198 -21.42 -8.26 5.40
N GLY A 199 -21.90 -7.39 4.50
CA GLY A 199 -23.25 -6.82 4.54
C GLY A 199 -23.27 -5.30 4.50
N GLU A 200 -24.43 -4.71 4.76
CA GLU A 200 -24.60 -3.25 4.82
C GLU A 200 -24.29 -2.70 6.20
N SER A 201 -23.79 -1.48 6.22
CA SER A 201 -23.54 -0.70 7.43
C SER A 201 -23.73 0.80 7.12
N GLN A 202 -23.34 1.66 8.03
CA GLN A 202 -23.32 3.11 7.85
C GLN A 202 -21.93 3.65 8.18
N TYR A 203 -21.46 4.56 7.35
CA TYR A 203 -20.24 5.31 7.58
C TYR A 203 -20.56 6.80 7.48
N GLU A 204 -20.41 7.54 8.59
CA GLU A 204 -20.81 8.97 8.69
C GLU A 204 -22.21 9.27 8.15
N GLY A 205 -23.17 8.39 8.44
CA GLY A 205 -24.58 8.53 8.02
C GLY A 205 -24.87 8.12 6.58
N VAL A 206 -23.86 7.67 5.81
CA VAL A 206 -24.02 7.16 4.45
C VAL A 206 -24.15 5.64 4.50
N PRO A 207 -25.17 5.04 3.86
CA PRO A 207 -25.26 3.59 3.67
C PRO A 207 -24.06 3.09 2.85
N ILE A 208 -23.40 2.06 3.34
CA ILE A 208 -22.22 1.47 2.72
C ILE A 208 -22.33 -0.04 2.67
N LEU A 209 -21.68 -0.64 1.68
CA LEU A 209 -21.44 -2.08 1.63
C LEU A 209 -20.05 -2.38 2.19
N VAL A 210 -19.98 -3.36 3.09
CA VAL A 210 -18.71 -3.80 3.69
C VAL A 210 -18.25 -5.07 3.00
N VAL A 211 -17.02 -5.01 2.44
CA VAL A 211 -16.36 -6.16 1.81
C VAL A 211 -15.05 -6.43 2.53
N GLN A 212 -14.84 -7.67 2.92
CA GLN A 212 -13.59 -8.14 3.54
C GLN A 212 -12.72 -8.84 2.50
N ARG A 213 -11.42 -8.65 2.61
CA ARG A 213 -10.41 -9.30 1.76
C ARG A 213 -9.32 -9.91 2.61
N ALA A 214 -8.92 -11.13 2.27
CA ALA A 214 -7.75 -11.81 2.80
C ALA A 214 -6.73 -12.00 1.66
N ASP A 215 -5.46 -11.70 1.93
CA ASP A 215 -4.37 -11.73 0.98
C ASP A 215 -3.33 -12.78 1.35
N THR A 216 -2.81 -13.47 0.33
CA THR A 216 -1.54 -14.19 0.40
C THR A 216 -0.56 -13.46 -0.53
N ILE A 217 0.60 -13.08 -0.01
CA ILE A 217 1.56 -12.22 -0.67
C ILE A 217 2.88 -12.95 -0.82
N HIS A 218 3.43 -12.93 -2.03
CA HIS A 218 4.79 -13.36 -2.34
C HIS A 218 5.49 -12.27 -3.13
N ALA A 219 6.69 -11.89 -2.73
CA ALA A 219 7.45 -10.85 -3.41
C ALA A 219 8.93 -11.22 -3.52
N GLU A 220 9.53 -10.89 -4.65
CA GLU A 220 10.93 -11.13 -4.91
C GLU A 220 11.53 -9.97 -5.71
N GLY A 221 12.81 -9.72 -5.49
CA GLY A 221 13.51 -8.68 -6.21
C GLY A 221 15.03 -8.87 -6.17
N GLU A 222 15.68 -8.27 -7.12
CA GLU A 222 17.12 -8.26 -7.23
C GLU A 222 17.61 -6.86 -7.61
N GLY A 223 18.71 -6.45 -7.00
CA GLY A 223 19.32 -5.17 -7.28
C GLY A 223 20.77 -5.14 -6.81
N ALA A 224 21.35 -3.96 -6.87
CA ALA A 224 22.71 -3.72 -6.38
C ALA A 224 22.74 -2.47 -5.50
N GLN A 225 23.53 -2.51 -4.44
CA GLN A 225 23.83 -1.36 -3.60
C GLN A 225 25.31 -1.36 -3.27
N GLN A 226 26.02 -0.29 -3.60
CA GLN A 226 27.44 -0.11 -3.31
C GLN A 226 28.29 -1.34 -3.70
N GLN A 227 28.15 -1.86 -4.91
CA GLN A 227 28.84 -3.04 -5.46
C GLN A 227 28.40 -4.40 -4.85
N HIS A 228 27.42 -4.42 -3.94
CA HIS A 228 26.86 -5.64 -3.41
C HIS A 228 25.57 -6.01 -4.13
N ARG A 229 25.49 -7.26 -4.61
CA ARG A 229 24.24 -7.82 -5.11
C ARG A 229 23.31 -8.04 -3.92
N LEU A 230 22.08 -7.53 -4.06
CA LEU A 230 21.02 -7.71 -3.09
C LEU A 230 19.93 -8.58 -3.67
N LEU A 231 19.52 -9.58 -2.90
CA LEU A 231 18.32 -10.38 -3.21
C LEU A 231 17.30 -10.13 -2.11
N PHE A 232 16.08 -9.83 -2.53
CA PHE A 232 14.95 -9.59 -1.66
C PHE A 232 13.91 -10.68 -1.87
N LYS A 233 13.40 -11.26 -0.78
CA LYS A 233 12.25 -12.16 -0.78
C LYS A 233 11.33 -11.79 0.37
N ALA A 234 10.03 -11.88 0.13
CA ALA A 234 9.02 -11.68 1.17
C ALA A 234 7.85 -12.63 0.94
N ASP A 235 7.39 -13.23 2.02
CA ASP A 235 6.19 -14.05 2.06
C ASP A 235 5.31 -13.57 3.22
N GLY A 236 4.00 -13.56 3.03
CA GLY A 236 3.12 -13.17 4.10
C GLY A 236 1.65 -13.14 3.77
N VAL A 237 0.91 -12.54 4.68
CA VAL A 237 -0.54 -12.43 4.62
C VAL A 237 -1.00 -11.01 4.88
N GLY A 238 -2.16 -10.69 4.35
CA GLY A 238 -2.82 -9.41 4.58
C GLY A 238 -4.31 -9.59 4.79
N LYS A 239 -4.94 -8.55 5.26
CA LYS A 239 -6.40 -8.38 5.26
C LYS A 239 -6.73 -6.96 4.93
N ALA A 240 -7.86 -6.75 4.27
CA ALA A 240 -8.40 -5.43 4.01
C ALA A 240 -9.90 -5.41 4.27
N THR A 241 -10.41 -4.28 4.71
CA THR A 241 -11.85 -4.04 4.87
C THR A 241 -12.21 -2.81 4.06
N TYR A 242 -13.03 -3.02 3.05
CA TYR A 242 -13.56 -1.99 2.16
C TYR A 242 -14.92 -1.52 2.66
N TYR A 243 -15.12 -0.23 2.67
CA TYR A 243 -16.38 0.45 2.93
C TYR A 243 -16.77 1.19 1.65
N LEU A 244 -17.75 0.63 0.94
CA LEU A 244 -18.10 1.02 -0.42
C LEU A 244 -19.40 1.82 -0.43
N ASP A 245 -19.36 3.06 -0.92
CA ASP A 245 -20.56 3.78 -1.31
C ASP A 245 -21.00 3.28 -2.70
N THR A 246 -21.99 2.39 -2.73
CA THR A 246 -22.47 1.79 -3.97
C THR A 246 -23.20 2.80 -4.88
N ARG A 247 -23.69 3.92 -4.35
CA ARG A 247 -24.36 4.97 -5.12
C ARG A 247 -23.36 5.92 -5.77
N ALA A 248 -22.31 6.28 -5.03
CA ALA A 248 -21.26 7.13 -5.54
C ALA A 248 -20.17 6.37 -6.31
N GLY A 249 -20.21 5.03 -6.29
CA GLY A 249 -19.26 4.16 -6.99
C GLY A 249 -17.81 4.38 -6.53
N ARG A 250 -17.61 4.50 -5.22
CA ARG A 250 -16.26 4.76 -4.66
C ARG A 250 -16.06 4.14 -3.30
N VAL A 251 -14.80 3.91 -2.97
CA VAL A 251 -14.36 3.54 -1.63
C VAL A 251 -14.46 4.78 -0.74
N VAL A 252 -15.20 4.71 0.38
CA VAL A 252 -15.27 5.83 1.33
C VAL A 252 -14.27 5.68 2.47
N HIS A 253 -13.97 4.44 2.81
CA HIS A 253 -12.93 4.10 3.77
C HIS A 253 -12.36 2.73 3.46
N LEU A 254 -11.07 2.53 3.76
CA LEU A 254 -10.40 1.25 3.58
C LEU A 254 -9.31 1.11 4.63
N THR A 255 -9.31 -0.01 5.31
CA THR A 255 -8.20 -0.40 6.20
C THR A 255 -7.46 -1.60 5.63
N VAL A 256 -6.15 -1.61 5.76
CA VAL A 256 -5.28 -2.70 5.31
C VAL A 256 -4.29 -3.04 6.41
N ASP A 257 -4.20 -4.32 6.77
CA ASP A 257 -3.17 -4.86 7.65
C ASP A 257 -2.35 -5.90 6.89
N GLN A 258 -1.04 -5.88 7.03
CA GLN A 258 -0.13 -6.85 6.40
C GLN A 258 0.94 -7.31 7.37
N ASN A 259 1.28 -8.60 7.30
CA ASN A 259 2.40 -9.20 8.01
C ASN A 259 3.25 -10.00 7.02
N LEU A 260 4.53 -9.64 6.92
CA LEU A 260 5.47 -10.22 5.97
C LEU A 260 6.71 -10.73 6.72
N ASP A 261 7.16 -11.92 6.36
CA ASP A 261 8.48 -12.43 6.69
C ASP A 261 9.41 -12.09 5.50
N LEU A 262 10.45 -11.32 5.78
CA LEU A 262 11.36 -10.78 4.78
C LEU A 262 12.74 -11.46 4.90
N THR A 263 13.35 -11.75 3.77
CA THR A 263 14.73 -12.18 3.69
C THR A 263 15.48 -11.26 2.72
N VAL A 264 16.53 -10.62 3.23
CA VAL A 264 17.44 -9.81 2.42
C VAL A 264 18.82 -10.47 2.43
N THR A 265 19.28 -10.91 1.26
CA THR A 265 20.60 -11.51 1.10
C THR A 265 21.54 -10.49 0.46
N ALA A 266 22.65 -10.19 1.15
CA ALA A 266 23.71 -9.32 0.69
C ALA A 266 25.05 -10.08 0.74
N SER A 267 25.77 -10.14 -0.36
CA SER A 267 27.08 -10.83 -0.45
C SER A 267 27.04 -12.26 0.12
N GLY A 268 25.96 -13.00 -0.15
CA GLY A 268 25.78 -14.38 0.31
C GLY A 268 25.30 -14.54 1.76
N LYS A 269 25.17 -13.45 2.54
CA LYS A 269 24.66 -13.48 3.91
C LYS A 269 23.20 -13.09 3.93
N ALA A 270 22.35 -14.00 4.41
CA ALA A 270 20.92 -13.77 4.58
C ALA A 270 20.64 -13.09 5.93
N ASN A 271 19.78 -12.09 5.92
CA ASN A 271 19.22 -11.45 7.10
C ASN A 271 17.68 -11.59 7.04
N HIS A 272 17.08 -11.94 8.17
CA HIS A 272 15.65 -12.20 8.26
C HIS A 272 14.99 -11.13 9.11
N PHE A 273 13.82 -10.70 8.66
CA PHE A 273 13.06 -9.65 9.32
C PHE A 273 11.58 -10.04 9.30
N ARG A 274 10.83 -9.51 10.26
CA ARG A 274 9.38 -9.49 10.24
C ARG A 274 8.91 -8.07 10.07
N GLN A 275 7.99 -7.85 9.14
CA GLN A 275 7.35 -6.57 8.93
C GLN A 275 5.86 -6.70 9.25
N SER A 276 5.34 -5.75 10.04
CA SER A 276 3.91 -5.48 10.15
C SER A 276 3.63 -4.09 9.61
N ALA A 277 2.57 -3.94 8.83
CA ALA A 277 2.17 -2.67 8.26
C ALA A 277 0.66 -2.49 8.34
N LYS A 278 0.24 -1.25 8.60
CA LYS A 278 -1.16 -0.84 8.56
C LYS A 278 -1.31 0.37 7.65
N GLN A 279 -2.44 0.40 6.93
CA GLN A 279 -2.80 1.53 6.06
C GLN A 279 -4.27 1.87 6.30
N ASP A 280 -4.55 3.16 6.28
CA ASP A 280 -5.87 3.72 6.44
C ASP A 280 -6.11 4.74 5.32
N PHE A 281 -7.16 4.53 4.56
CA PHE A 281 -7.58 5.40 3.47
C PHE A 281 -8.92 6.01 3.85
N THR A 282 -8.99 7.31 3.91
CA THR A 282 -10.22 8.04 4.22
C THR A 282 -10.56 9.00 3.09
N LEU A 283 -11.76 8.86 2.50
CA LEU A 283 -12.29 9.79 1.51
C LEU A 283 -12.51 11.16 2.16
N LEU A 284 -11.97 12.20 1.53
CA LEU A 284 -12.20 13.59 1.92
C LEU A 284 -13.45 14.12 1.21
N ARG A 285 -14.30 14.82 1.94
CA ARG A 285 -15.55 15.42 1.45
C ARG A 285 -15.41 16.92 1.25
#